data_55cd4156f512082a04ce870cb0565189
#
_entry.id   55cd4156f512082a04ce870cb0565189
#
_cell.length_a   1.000
_cell.length_b   1.000
_cell.length_c   1.000
_cell.angle_alpha   90.00
_cell.angle_beta   90.00
_cell.angle_gamma   90.00
#
_symmetry.space_group_name_H-M   'P 1'
#
loop_
_entity.id
_entity.type
_entity.pdbx_description
1 polymer ?
#
loop_
_entity_poly.entity_id
_entity_poly.type
_entity_poly.pdbx_seq_one_letter_code
_entity_poly.pdbx_strand_id
1 'polypeptide(L)'
;MNWRSGNIHSNSASSSMKSQTADFSRRHFLRAALAGPGLLPAATWVSASESKSEAVTFDEPNRSVTLVHDADVIVCGAGPAGVAAAVAAARAGARVRLFETNGCLGGVWTAGLLTWIFDFDKPGFTRELTRLLDERGARRGGDPGRFVYEPDEMKLLLEDLCTEAGVKFRLHTRLVAAYREGRQLTTVITESRSGREAWQAPVFIDTTGDGVLGALAGCGWDLGRMGQEDKSAECACQPLTMNALAVVRDVTQMGKYISFYQGDLKWHVEATANFKAEIQRAGVDPSYGMPTIFHVRDNIVLLMLNHEYGVRPDDADAMTNATVRARKEIFTITRALRKLGGVWDGLQVVATAEQIGVRDGRRIHGRYVVKTEDLTQGARHPDAVARVTFGVDIHAKSKADNDKLTIERGGVKKFTPYDIPLRALIAKDVDGLMMAGRCISGDFVAHASYRVTGNAVAMGEAAGVAAALAALHKQQPHEVVWEDCRVMLEKIVR
;
A
#
# COMPACT_ATOMS: atom_id res chain seq x y z
N MET A 1 -17.44 12.51 -48.17
CA MET A 1 -17.46 13.95 -47.84
C MET A 1 -16.03 14.46 -47.84
N ASN A 2 -15.76 15.34 -48.82
CA ASN A 2 -14.44 15.86 -49.17
C ASN A 2 -13.94 16.86 -48.12
N TRP A 3 -12.69 16.68 -47.66
CA TRP A 3 -11.94 17.77 -47.01
C TRP A 3 -10.85 18.27 -47.96
N ARG A 4 -10.94 19.53 -48.33
CA ARG A 4 -10.00 20.24 -49.16
C ARG A 4 -8.79 20.72 -48.35
N SER A 5 -7.63 20.56 -48.96
CA SER A 5 -6.34 21.12 -48.60
C SER A 5 -6.35 22.68 -48.68
N GLY A 6 -5.88 23.36 -47.64
CA GLY A 6 -5.58 24.77 -47.62
C GLY A 6 -4.10 25.02 -47.37
N ASN A 7 -3.40 25.50 -48.37
CA ASN A 7 -2.04 26.01 -48.31
C ASN A 7 -1.94 27.29 -47.49
N ILE A 8 -0.98 27.38 -46.56
CA ILE A 8 -0.59 28.64 -45.97
C ILE A 8 0.94 28.75 -46.14
N HIS A 9 1.33 29.86 -46.76
CA HIS A 9 2.67 30.29 -47.13
C HIS A 9 3.59 30.47 -45.89
N SER A 10 4.83 30.06 -46.07
CA SER A 10 5.97 30.34 -45.26
C SER A 10 6.42 31.79 -45.33
N ASN A 11 6.67 32.45 -44.21
CA ASN A 11 7.56 33.58 -44.13
C ASN A 11 8.66 33.31 -43.10
N SER A 12 9.85 33.23 -43.60
CA SER A 12 11.11 33.06 -42.87
C SER A 12 11.60 34.38 -42.29
N ALA A 13 11.87 34.41 -41.00
CA ALA A 13 12.78 35.42 -40.42
C ALA A 13 13.77 34.69 -39.52
N SER A 14 15.01 34.64 -39.99
CA SER A 14 16.19 34.12 -39.29
C SER A 14 16.66 35.11 -38.23
N SER A 15 16.76 34.67 -36.98
CA SER A 15 17.66 35.30 -36.01
C SER A 15 18.53 34.21 -35.36
N SER A 16 19.80 34.33 -35.64
CA SER A 16 20.89 33.46 -35.15
C SER A 16 21.14 33.70 -33.66
N MET A 17 20.92 32.67 -32.84
CA MET A 17 21.49 32.59 -31.49
C MET A 17 22.55 31.50 -31.46
N LYS A 18 23.83 31.92 -31.29
CA LYS A 18 24.97 31.03 -31.12
C LYS A 18 24.87 30.31 -29.77
N SER A 19 24.73 28.99 -29.82
CA SER A 19 24.95 28.13 -28.64
C SER A 19 26.44 27.88 -28.46
N GLN A 20 26.98 28.27 -27.32
CA GLN A 20 28.30 27.81 -26.87
C GLN A 20 28.12 26.44 -26.22
N THR A 21 28.53 25.40 -26.91
CA THR A 21 28.74 24.07 -26.35
C THR A 21 30.11 23.99 -25.75
N ALA A 22 30.22 23.79 -24.44
CA ALA A 22 31.47 23.46 -23.77
C ALA A 22 31.78 21.98 -24.02
N ASP A 23 32.81 21.75 -24.80
CA ASP A 23 33.35 20.43 -25.12
C ASP A 23 34.27 19.96 -23.97
N PHE A 24 33.83 18.98 -23.16
CA PHE A 24 34.69 18.34 -22.17
C PHE A 24 35.42 17.15 -22.80
N SER A 25 36.64 17.44 -23.33
CA SER A 25 37.55 16.46 -23.89
C SER A 25 38.06 15.46 -22.84
N ARG A 26 37.79 14.17 -23.11
CA ARG A 26 38.41 13.00 -22.46
C ARG A 26 39.89 12.85 -22.92
N ARG A 27 40.81 13.59 -22.36
CA ARG A 27 42.26 13.28 -22.50
C ARG A 27 43.02 14.00 -21.39
N HIS A 28 43.25 13.36 -20.23
CA HIS A 28 44.41 13.61 -19.34
C HIS A 28 44.38 12.61 -18.18
N PHE A 29 44.55 11.34 -18.49
CA PHE A 29 44.92 10.34 -17.51
C PHE A 29 45.87 9.34 -18.19
N LEU A 30 47.16 9.67 -18.20
CA LEU A 30 48.25 8.72 -18.40
C LEU A 30 49.58 9.53 -18.54
N ARG A 31 50.28 9.73 -17.41
CA ARG A 31 51.73 9.88 -17.30
C ARG A 31 52.14 10.28 -15.89
N ALA A 32 52.46 9.33 -15.07
CA ALA A 32 53.49 9.42 -14.02
C ALA A 32 53.62 8.05 -13.34
N ALA A 33 54.41 7.19 -13.93
CA ALA A 33 55.02 6.08 -13.23
C ALA A 33 56.51 6.19 -13.51
N LEU A 34 57.29 6.30 -12.42
CA LEU A 34 58.74 6.07 -12.29
C LEU A 34 59.44 7.20 -11.50
N ALA A 35 59.52 7.02 -10.19
CA ALA A 35 60.64 7.48 -9.35
C ALA A 35 60.52 6.80 -7.98
N GLY A 36 61.62 6.29 -7.49
CA GLY A 36 61.90 5.33 -6.45
C GLY A 36 61.58 5.66 -4.97
N PRO A 37 61.99 4.85 -3.99
CA PRO A 37 61.42 4.80 -2.65
C PRO A 37 61.96 5.90 -1.74
N GLY A 38 61.11 6.86 -1.41
CA GLY A 38 61.34 7.84 -0.37
C GLY A 38 60.31 7.68 0.73
N LEU A 39 60.77 7.52 1.95
CA LEU A 39 59.98 7.49 3.17
C LEU A 39 59.03 8.70 3.26
N LEU A 40 57.73 8.47 3.20
CA LEU A 40 56.73 9.49 3.48
C LEU A 40 56.28 9.37 4.94
N PRO A 41 56.09 10.49 5.67
CA PRO A 41 55.57 10.46 7.04
C PRO A 41 54.11 10.03 7.03
N ALA A 42 53.73 9.30 8.09
CA ALA A 42 52.35 8.85 8.32
C ALA A 42 51.35 10.02 8.20
N ALA A 43 50.51 9.96 7.16
CA ALA A 43 49.40 10.89 7.02
C ALA A 43 48.36 10.52 8.10
N THR A 44 48.23 11.39 9.10
CA THR A 44 47.11 11.38 10.03
C THR A 44 45.84 11.64 9.20
N TRP A 45 44.99 10.64 9.12
CA TRP A 45 43.64 10.80 8.58
C TRP A 45 42.87 11.70 9.56
N VAL A 46 42.75 12.98 9.22
CA VAL A 46 41.77 13.85 9.86
C VAL A 46 40.39 13.37 9.38
N SER A 47 39.69 12.71 10.26
CA SER A 47 38.26 12.42 10.05
C SER A 47 37.57 13.77 9.82
N ALA A 48 37.20 14.05 8.58
CA ALA A 48 36.28 15.13 8.29
C ALA A 48 34.96 14.77 8.96
N SER A 49 34.64 15.42 10.07
CA SER A 49 33.29 15.43 10.58
C SER A 49 32.39 16.01 9.49
N GLU A 50 31.52 15.20 8.91
CA GLU A 50 30.43 15.69 8.08
C GLU A 50 29.62 16.67 8.94
N SER A 51 29.85 17.96 8.75
CA SER A 51 28.98 18.99 9.24
C SER A 51 27.63 18.75 8.58
N LYS A 52 26.60 18.34 9.33
CA LYS A 52 25.22 18.36 8.88
C LYS A 52 24.98 19.80 8.41
N SER A 53 24.90 20.02 7.09
CA SER A 53 24.45 21.29 6.55
C SER A 53 23.07 21.57 7.15
N GLU A 54 22.91 22.68 7.85
CA GLU A 54 21.61 23.14 8.29
C GLU A 54 20.72 23.21 7.03
N ALA A 55 19.57 22.58 7.09
CA ALA A 55 18.63 22.59 5.98
C ALA A 55 18.20 24.05 5.74
N VAL A 56 18.46 24.56 4.55
CA VAL A 56 17.96 25.87 4.13
C VAL A 56 16.44 25.75 4.00
N THR A 57 15.69 26.55 4.78
CA THR A 57 14.23 26.57 4.75
C THR A 57 13.73 27.72 3.87
N PHE A 58 12.57 27.49 3.25
CA PHE A 58 11.80 28.51 2.52
C PHE A 58 10.47 28.71 3.25
N ASP A 59 10.15 29.94 3.62
CA ASP A 59 8.89 30.28 4.28
C ASP A 59 7.78 30.39 3.24
N GLU A 60 6.86 29.42 3.21
CA GLU A 60 5.67 29.48 2.35
C GLU A 60 4.74 30.60 2.85
N PRO A 61 4.39 31.60 1.97
CA PRO A 61 3.49 32.67 2.37
C PRO A 61 2.12 32.17 2.81
N ASN A 62 1.54 32.82 3.84
CA ASN A 62 0.18 32.52 4.25
C ASN A 62 -0.78 32.72 3.09
N ARG A 63 -1.70 31.77 2.90
CA ARG A 63 -2.71 31.82 1.85
C ARG A 63 -4.08 31.40 2.37
N SER A 64 -5.13 32.00 1.80
CA SER A 64 -6.50 31.53 1.97
C SER A 64 -6.78 30.42 0.98
N VAL A 65 -7.47 29.34 1.41
CA VAL A 65 -7.91 28.24 0.59
C VAL A 65 -9.42 28.09 0.67
N THR A 66 -10.04 27.57 -0.39
CA THR A 66 -11.49 27.30 -0.39
C THR A 66 -11.84 26.29 0.68
N LEU A 67 -12.80 26.62 1.54
CA LEU A 67 -13.32 25.78 2.60
C LEU A 67 -14.62 25.11 2.19
N VAL A 68 -14.68 23.77 2.33
CA VAL A 68 -15.83 22.95 1.98
C VAL A 68 -16.38 22.22 3.21
N HIS A 69 -17.71 22.30 3.39
CA HIS A 69 -18.46 21.69 4.49
C HIS A 69 -19.64 20.86 3.96
N ASP A 70 -19.37 19.80 3.22
CA ASP A 70 -20.44 19.01 2.59
C ASP A 70 -20.43 17.53 3.00
N ALA A 71 -19.70 17.21 4.07
CA ALA A 71 -19.57 15.87 4.58
C ALA A 71 -19.75 15.79 6.11
N ASP A 72 -20.30 14.68 6.57
CA ASP A 72 -20.37 14.28 7.99
C ASP A 72 -19.15 13.43 8.35
N VAL A 73 -18.64 12.66 7.38
CA VAL A 73 -17.44 11.82 7.51
C VAL A 73 -16.51 12.05 6.33
N ILE A 74 -15.22 12.26 6.63
CA ILE A 74 -14.16 12.32 5.62
C ILE A 74 -13.25 11.11 5.78
N VAL A 75 -13.12 10.30 4.71
CA VAL A 75 -12.24 9.14 4.64
C VAL A 75 -11.02 9.49 3.79
N CYS A 76 -9.82 9.28 4.33
CA CYS A 76 -8.55 9.58 3.68
C CYS A 76 -7.82 8.30 3.30
N GLY A 77 -7.74 8.03 1.98
CA GLY A 77 -7.20 6.82 1.38
C GLY A 77 -8.31 5.82 1.00
N ALA A 78 -8.38 5.45 -0.27
CA ALA A 78 -9.40 4.53 -0.81
C ALA A 78 -8.87 3.11 -1.03
N GLY A 79 -7.98 2.63 -0.15
CA GLY A 79 -7.60 1.22 -0.11
C GLY A 79 -8.75 0.32 0.37
N PRO A 80 -8.52 -0.98 0.60
CA PRO A 80 -9.56 -1.93 1.03
C PRO A 80 -10.38 -1.45 2.23
N ALA A 81 -9.72 -0.91 3.25
CA ALA A 81 -10.40 -0.35 4.43
C ALA A 81 -11.18 0.93 4.11
N GLY A 82 -10.63 1.79 3.25
CA GLY A 82 -11.22 3.10 2.96
C GLY A 82 -12.51 3.01 2.16
N VAL A 83 -12.55 2.14 1.15
CA VAL A 83 -13.79 1.90 0.39
C VAL A 83 -14.85 1.29 1.31
N ALA A 84 -14.49 0.29 2.11
CA ALA A 84 -15.43 -0.31 3.08
C ALA A 84 -15.95 0.73 4.08
N ALA A 85 -15.08 1.59 4.63
CA ALA A 85 -15.46 2.64 5.55
C ALA A 85 -16.39 3.68 4.90
N ALA A 86 -16.08 4.12 3.69
CA ALA A 86 -16.88 5.12 2.99
C ALA A 86 -18.27 4.60 2.62
N VAL A 87 -18.35 3.38 2.08
CA VAL A 87 -19.62 2.74 1.72
C VAL A 87 -20.47 2.47 2.96
N ALA A 88 -19.86 1.94 4.04
CA ALA A 88 -20.57 1.65 5.28
C ALA A 88 -21.09 2.92 5.95
N ALA A 89 -20.28 3.98 6.02
CA ALA A 89 -20.71 5.26 6.58
C ALA A 89 -21.86 5.87 5.77
N ALA A 90 -21.79 5.82 4.44
CA ALA A 90 -22.86 6.35 3.57
C ALA A 90 -24.16 5.54 3.72
N ARG A 91 -24.10 4.22 3.77
CA ARG A 91 -25.25 3.33 4.03
C ARG A 91 -25.84 3.53 5.42
N ALA A 92 -25.04 3.95 6.39
CA ALA A 92 -25.50 4.32 7.74
C ALA A 92 -26.15 5.73 7.78
N GLY A 93 -26.21 6.44 6.65
CA GLY A 93 -26.91 7.71 6.50
C GLY A 93 -26.04 8.96 6.54
N ALA A 94 -24.72 8.83 6.67
CA ALA A 94 -23.81 9.97 6.67
C ALA A 94 -23.50 10.46 5.24
N ARG A 95 -23.26 11.78 5.07
CA ARG A 95 -22.66 12.33 3.86
C ARG A 95 -21.16 12.07 3.89
N VAL A 96 -20.62 11.41 2.87
CA VAL A 96 -19.23 10.96 2.89
C VAL A 96 -18.40 11.57 1.77
N ARG A 97 -17.22 12.07 2.12
CA ARG A 97 -16.12 12.36 1.19
C ARG A 97 -15.03 11.29 1.33
N LEU A 98 -14.52 10.82 0.18
CA LEU A 98 -13.40 9.88 0.12
C LEU A 98 -12.31 10.45 -0.79
N PHE A 99 -11.08 10.55 -0.28
CA PHE A 99 -9.93 11.05 -1.04
C PHE A 99 -8.92 9.94 -1.31
N GLU A 100 -8.45 9.89 -2.57
CA GLU A 100 -7.45 8.90 -3.02
C GLU A 100 -6.35 9.57 -3.84
N THR A 101 -5.11 9.21 -3.54
CA THR A 101 -3.92 9.73 -4.24
C THR A 101 -3.76 9.13 -5.64
N ASN A 102 -4.14 7.86 -5.81
CA ASN A 102 -4.05 7.14 -7.08
C ASN A 102 -5.22 7.50 -8.02
N GLY A 103 -5.11 7.07 -9.28
CA GLY A 103 -6.13 7.22 -10.30
C GLY A 103 -7.25 6.15 -10.25
N CYS A 104 -7.31 5.33 -9.20
CA CYS A 104 -8.34 4.30 -9.00
C CYS A 104 -8.54 4.01 -7.51
N LEU A 105 -9.73 3.52 -7.15
CA LEU A 105 -10.02 2.98 -5.83
C LEU A 105 -9.38 1.60 -5.65
N GLY A 106 -9.22 1.14 -4.39
CA GLY A 106 -8.74 -0.19 -4.04
C GLY A 106 -7.30 -0.27 -3.55
N GLY A 107 -6.47 0.78 -3.76
CA GLY A 107 -5.09 0.84 -3.26
C GLY A 107 -4.25 -0.38 -3.66
N VAL A 108 -3.81 -1.19 -2.68
CA VAL A 108 -2.97 -2.37 -2.95
C VAL A 108 -3.65 -3.41 -3.87
N TRP A 109 -4.97 -3.46 -3.90
CA TRP A 109 -5.72 -4.39 -4.77
C TRP A 109 -5.67 -4.02 -6.24
N THR A 110 -5.57 -2.73 -6.54
CA THR A 110 -5.71 -2.16 -7.88
C THR A 110 -4.44 -1.47 -8.34
N ALA A 111 -4.09 -0.31 -7.77
CA ALA A 111 -2.82 0.37 -8.06
C ALA A 111 -1.60 -0.49 -7.69
N GLY A 112 -1.69 -1.29 -6.63
CA GLY A 112 -0.64 -2.21 -6.18
C GLY A 112 -0.64 -3.58 -6.85
N LEU A 113 -1.65 -3.91 -7.66
CA LEU A 113 -1.82 -5.19 -8.37
C LEU A 113 -1.68 -6.43 -7.48
N LEU A 114 -2.03 -6.38 -6.19
CA LEU A 114 -2.08 -7.57 -5.35
C LEU A 114 -3.37 -8.33 -5.61
N THR A 115 -3.36 -9.22 -6.59
CA THR A 115 -4.56 -9.98 -7.02
C THR A 115 -4.86 -11.18 -6.13
N TRP A 116 -4.06 -11.45 -5.13
CA TRP A 116 -4.28 -12.53 -4.17
C TRP A 116 -4.84 -11.99 -2.86
N ILE A 117 -6.00 -12.50 -2.45
CA ILE A 117 -6.67 -12.17 -1.19
C ILE A 117 -6.75 -13.41 -0.31
N PHE A 118 -6.56 -13.24 0.99
CA PHE A 118 -6.77 -14.25 2.02
C PHE A 118 -7.31 -13.64 3.31
N ASP A 119 -7.79 -14.51 4.22
CA ASP A 119 -8.52 -14.12 5.44
C ASP A 119 -9.77 -13.28 5.14
N PHE A 120 -10.45 -13.59 4.01
CA PHE A 120 -11.58 -12.82 3.45
C PHE A 120 -12.93 -13.48 3.77
N ASP A 121 -13.01 -14.21 4.88
CA ASP A 121 -14.16 -14.96 5.36
C ASP A 121 -15.06 -14.20 6.33
N LYS A 122 -14.82 -12.89 6.48
CA LYS A 122 -15.57 -12.04 7.41
C LYS A 122 -17.01 -11.81 6.91
N PRO A 123 -17.97 -11.56 7.82
CA PRO A 123 -19.34 -11.19 7.44
C PRO A 123 -19.39 -9.79 6.81
N GLY A 124 -20.57 -9.39 6.34
CA GLY A 124 -20.80 -8.03 5.85
C GLY A 124 -20.17 -7.77 4.49
N PHE A 125 -19.49 -6.65 4.36
CA PHE A 125 -18.97 -6.13 3.09
C PHE A 125 -17.97 -7.08 2.40
N THR A 126 -17.22 -7.92 3.14
CA THR A 126 -16.36 -8.93 2.52
C THR A 126 -17.14 -9.96 1.73
N ARG A 127 -18.26 -10.44 2.25
CA ARG A 127 -19.16 -11.39 1.56
C ARG A 127 -19.83 -10.74 0.35
N GLU A 128 -20.25 -9.50 0.50
CA GLU A 128 -20.83 -8.73 -0.61
C GLU A 128 -19.84 -8.60 -1.77
N LEU A 129 -18.58 -8.18 -1.49
CA LEU A 129 -17.53 -8.11 -2.50
C LEU A 129 -17.29 -9.46 -3.19
N THR A 130 -17.21 -10.55 -2.42
CA THR A 130 -17.01 -11.89 -2.98
C THR A 130 -18.15 -12.28 -3.93
N ARG A 131 -19.41 -12.09 -3.51
CA ARG A 131 -20.59 -12.35 -4.33
C ARG A 131 -20.58 -11.53 -5.63
N LEU A 132 -20.31 -10.23 -5.54
CA LEU A 132 -20.28 -9.34 -6.69
C LEU A 132 -19.14 -9.64 -7.67
N LEU A 133 -17.98 -10.07 -7.17
CA LEU A 133 -16.89 -10.55 -8.02
C LEU A 133 -17.26 -11.86 -8.73
N ASP A 134 -18.01 -12.76 -8.07
CA ASP A 134 -18.53 -13.98 -8.70
C ASP A 134 -19.56 -13.66 -9.79
N GLU A 135 -20.50 -12.77 -9.52
CA GLU A 135 -21.52 -12.31 -10.50
C GLU A 135 -20.89 -11.69 -11.75
N ARG A 136 -19.74 -11.02 -11.60
CA ARG A 136 -18.95 -10.48 -12.71
C ARG A 136 -18.03 -11.51 -13.38
N GLY A 137 -17.94 -12.73 -12.86
CA GLY A 137 -16.99 -13.73 -13.33
C GLY A 137 -15.53 -13.36 -13.11
N ALA A 138 -15.28 -12.42 -12.21
CA ALA A 138 -13.97 -11.78 -11.99
C ALA A 138 -13.11 -12.48 -10.93
N ARG A 139 -13.63 -13.52 -10.26
CA ARG A 139 -12.95 -14.27 -9.21
C ARG A 139 -12.56 -15.68 -9.68
N ARG A 140 -11.42 -16.15 -9.24
CA ARG A 140 -10.95 -17.52 -9.41
C ARG A 140 -10.73 -18.17 -8.05
N GLY A 141 -11.32 -19.32 -7.83
CA GLY A 141 -11.23 -20.10 -6.62
C GLY A 141 -12.59 -20.33 -5.97
N GLY A 142 -12.74 -21.48 -5.30
CA GLY A 142 -14.00 -21.89 -4.66
C GLY A 142 -14.10 -21.54 -3.18
N ASP A 143 -13.01 -21.09 -2.55
CA ASP A 143 -12.97 -20.75 -1.13
C ASP A 143 -13.29 -19.24 -0.96
N PRO A 144 -14.36 -18.86 -0.24
CA PRO A 144 -14.68 -17.46 -0.03
C PRO A 144 -13.62 -16.71 0.77
N GLY A 145 -12.81 -17.41 1.57
CA GLY A 145 -11.78 -16.81 2.42
C GLY A 145 -10.46 -16.53 1.73
N ARG A 146 -10.23 -17.09 0.53
CA ARG A 146 -9.01 -16.86 -0.25
C ARG A 146 -9.24 -17.09 -1.73
N PHE A 147 -8.77 -16.19 -2.57
CA PHE A 147 -8.99 -16.24 -4.01
C PHE A 147 -8.07 -15.29 -4.80
N VAL A 148 -8.05 -15.49 -6.11
CA VAL A 148 -7.48 -14.57 -7.10
C VAL A 148 -8.61 -13.84 -7.82
N TYR A 149 -8.40 -12.59 -8.18
CA TYR A 149 -9.40 -11.78 -8.89
C TYR A 149 -8.75 -10.91 -9.97
N GLU A 150 -9.58 -10.35 -10.83
CA GLU A 150 -9.19 -9.42 -11.89
C GLU A 150 -9.11 -8.00 -11.35
N PRO A 151 -7.93 -7.34 -11.38
CA PRO A 151 -7.76 -6.03 -10.74
C PRO A 151 -8.56 -4.91 -11.41
N ASP A 152 -8.80 -4.98 -12.73
CA ASP A 152 -9.60 -3.96 -13.43
C ASP A 152 -11.09 -4.11 -13.16
N GLU A 153 -11.61 -5.35 -13.05
CA GLU A 153 -12.97 -5.60 -12.58
C GLU A 153 -13.14 -5.15 -11.12
N MET A 154 -12.12 -5.29 -10.29
CA MET A 154 -12.15 -4.76 -8.93
C MET A 154 -12.23 -3.22 -8.93
N LYS A 155 -11.48 -2.50 -9.80
CA LYS A 155 -11.59 -1.04 -9.90
C LYS A 155 -13.03 -0.63 -10.16
N LEU A 156 -13.62 -1.18 -11.21
CA LEU A 156 -14.99 -0.88 -11.63
C LEU A 156 -16.00 -1.22 -10.52
N LEU A 157 -15.88 -2.38 -9.89
CA LEU A 157 -16.75 -2.79 -8.78
C LEU A 157 -16.71 -1.80 -7.61
N LEU A 158 -15.52 -1.34 -7.21
CA LEU A 158 -15.38 -0.41 -6.09
C LEU A 158 -15.92 0.99 -6.43
N GLU A 159 -15.78 1.44 -7.68
CA GLU A 159 -16.35 2.69 -8.19
C GLU A 159 -17.88 2.63 -8.21
N ASP A 160 -18.47 1.51 -8.67
CA ASP A 160 -19.91 1.28 -8.67
C ASP A 160 -20.46 1.30 -7.23
N LEU A 161 -19.85 0.55 -6.31
CA LEU A 161 -20.28 0.49 -4.90
C LEU A 161 -20.24 1.86 -4.21
N CYS A 162 -19.19 2.65 -4.45
CA CYS A 162 -19.11 4.01 -3.92
C CYS A 162 -20.18 4.93 -4.53
N THR A 163 -20.40 4.83 -5.83
CA THR A 163 -21.40 5.64 -6.54
C THR A 163 -22.82 5.30 -6.10
N GLU A 164 -23.15 4.01 -6.01
CA GLU A 164 -24.46 3.53 -5.56
C GLU A 164 -24.76 3.87 -4.10
N ALA A 165 -23.72 3.92 -3.25
CA ALA A 165 -23.85 4.36 -1.87
C ALA A 165 -23.92 5.90 -1.72
N GLY A 166 -23.74 6.67 -2.79
CA GLY A 166 -23.72 8.13 -2.76
C GLY A 166 -22.43 8.73 -2.15
N VAL A 167 -21.35 7.96 -2.12
CA VAL A 167 -20.04 8.46 -1.68
C VAL A 167 -19.49 9.45 -2.71
N LYS A 168 -19.12 10.64 -2.26
CA LYS A 168 -18.43 11.61 -3.11
C LYS A 168 -16.92 11.34 -3.04
N PHE A 169 -16.38 10.52 -3.92
CA PHE A 169 -14.94 10.27 -3.97
C PHE A 169 -14.22 11.19 -4.96
N ARG A 170 -12.92 11.42 -4.68
CA ARG A 170 -12.05 12.20 -5.55
C ARG A 170 -10.70 11.52 -5.66
N LEU A 171 -10.34 11.12 -6.88
CA LEU A 171 -9.07 10.54 -7.26
C LEU A 171 -7.99 11.62 -7.44
N HIS A 172 -6.72 11.23 -7.53
CA HIS A 172 -5.58 12.14 -7.70
C HIS A 172 -5.58 13.29 -6.70
N THR A 173 -5.98 13.00 -5.46
CA THR A 173 -6.14 13.99 -4.40
C THR A 173 -5.33 13.55 -3.18
N ARG A 174 -4.27 14.30 -2.89
CA ARG A 174 -3.34 14.03 -1.79
C ARG A 174 -3.70 14.85 -0.56
N LEU A 175 -3.69 14.20 0.60
CA LEU A 175 -3.74 14.86 1.90
C LEU A 175 -2.38 15.50 2.20
N VAL A 176 -2.37 16.79 2.57
CA VAL A 176 -1.12 17.55 2.76
C VAL A 176 -1.02 18.26 4.13
N ALA A 177 -2.14 18.49 4.82
CA ALA A 177 -2.15 19.04 6.17
C ALA A 177 -3.42 18.64 6.94
N ALA A 178 -3.34 18.72 8.26
CA ALA A 178 -4.48 18.53 9.17
C ALA A 178 -4.42 19.57 10.30
N TYR A 179 -5.56 20.10 10.69
CA TYR A 179 -5.68 21.13 11.70
C TYR A 179 -6.66 20.74 12.80
N ARG A 180 -6.32 21.12 14.03
CA ARG A 180 -7.08 20.82 15.24
C ARG A 180 -7.47 22.09 15.98
N GLU A 181 -8.60 22.03 16.67
CA GLU A 181 -8.97 22.95 17.74
C GLU A 181 -8.88 22.19 19.08
N GLY A 182 -7.86 22.50 19.86
CA GLY A 182 -7.52 21.69 21.02
C GLY A 182 -7.18 20.25 20.62
N ARG A 183 -7.96 19.28 21.09
CA ARG A 183 -7.81 17.87 20.73
C ARG A 183 -8.62 17.48 19.48
N GLN A 184 -9.63 18.26 19.10
CA GLN A 184 -10.55 17.96 18.02
C GLN A 184 -9.92 18.20 16.66
N LEU A 185 -9.84 17.17 15.82
CA LEU A 185 -9.54 17.32 14.39
C LEU A 185 -10.74 17.99 13.71
N THR A 186 -10.50 19.14 13.09
CA THR A 186 -11.57 19.94 12.46
C THR A 186 -11.42 20.05 10.96
N THR A 187 -10.19 20.09 10.45
CA THR A 187 -9.93 20.42 9.04
C THR A 187 -8.78 19.61 8.47
N VAL A 188 -8.95 19.14 7.25
CA VAL A 188 -7.86 18.59 6.44
C VAL A 188 -7.66 19.42 5.18
N ILE A 189 -6.42 19.52 4.72
CA ILE A 189 -6.09 20.14 3.44
C ILE A 189 -5.73 19.06 2.45
N THR A 190 -6.33 19.15 1.27
CA THR A 190 -5.95 18.32 0.13
C THR A 190 -5.32 19.15 -0.97
N GLU A 191 -4.48 18.52 -1.77
CA GLU A 191 -3.95 19.07 -3.01
C GLU A 191 -4.31 18.17 -4.19
N SER A 192 -4.84 18.78 -5.25
CA SER A 192 -5.30 18.09 -6.45
C SER A 192 -5.06 18.95 -7.68
N ARG A 193 -5.54 18.54 -8.85
CA ARG A 193 -5.53 19.38 -10.07
C ARG A 193 -6.38 20.65 -9.92
N SER A 194 -7.29 20.70 -8.96
CA SER A 194 -8.08 21.90 -8.63
C SER A 194 -7.35 22.85 -7.67
N GLY A 195 -6.11 22.54 -7.30
CA GLY A 195 -5.34 23.27 -6.30
C GLY A 195 -5.57 22.77 -4.88
N ARG A 196 -5.25 23.61 -3.90
CA ARG A 196 -5.48 23.34 -2.47
C ARG A 196 -6.88 23.68 -2.04
N GLU A 197 -7.47 22.79 -1.27
CA GLU A 197 -8.82 22.95 -0.70
C GLU A 197 -8.82 22.45 0.74
N ALA A 198 -9.56 23.15 1.61
CA ALA A 198 -9.80 22.79 3.00
C ALA A 198 -11.16 22.08 3.13
N TRP A 199 -11.20 21.00 3.92
CA TRP A 199 -12.38 20.18 4.11
C TRP A 199 -12.64 20.00 5.59
N GLN A 200 -13.87 20.27 6.02
CA GLN A 200 -14.29 20.10 7.41
C GLN A 200 -15.36 19.01 7.54
N ALA A 201 -15.24 18.24 8.62
CA ALA A 201 -16.24 17.27 9.03
C ALA A 201 -16.16 17.06 10.55
N PRO A 202 -17.21 16.54 11.18
CA PRO A 202 -17.16 16.11 12.58
C PRO A 202 -16.21 14.94 12.82
N VAL A 203 -16.10 14.00 11.87
CA VAL A 203 -15.31 12.78 12.03
C VAL A 203 -14.48 12.49 10.77
N PHE A 204 -13.26 12.04 11.00
CA PHE A 204 -12.29 11.66 9.97
C PHE A 204 -11.83 10.22 10.19
N ILE A 205 -11.54 9.52 9.08
CA ILE A 205 -11.00 8.14 9.12
C ILE A 205 -9.70 8.09 8.32
N ASP A 206 -8.59 7.74 8.99
CA ASP A 206 -7.32 7.44 8.34
C ASP A 206 -7.32 6.00 7.81
N THR A 207 -7.39 5.86 6.50
CA THR A 207 -7.28 4.59 5.78
C THR A 207 -6.16 4.64 4.74
N THR A 208 -5.21 5.57 4.92
CA THR A 208 -4.07 5.74 4.01
C THR A 208 -3.12 4.54 4.00
N GLY A 209 -3.26 3.64 4.97
CA GLY A 209 -2.40 2.49 5.18
C GLY A 209 -1.04 2.84 5.81
N ASP A 210 -0.56 4.06 5.60
CA ASP A 210 0.71 4.56 6.11
C ASP A 210 0.54 5.59 7.24
N GLY A 211 -0.69 5.72 7.78
CA GLY A 211 -1.00 6.60 8.91
C GLY A 211 -0.74 8.08 8.61
N VAL A 212 -1.00 8.51 7.37
CA VAL A 212 -0.67 9.87 6.92
C VAL A 212 -1.50 10.91 7.67
N LEU A 213 -2.82 10.68 7.78
CA LEU A 213 -3.70 11.63 8.47
C LEU A 213 -3.37 11.71 9.96
N GLY A 214 -3.19 10.56 10.62
CA GLY A 214 -2.83 10.52 12.05
C GLY A 214 -1.52 11.26 12.34
N ALA A 215 -0.50 11.07 11.52
CA ALA A 215 0.78 11.76 11.64
C ALA A 215 0.64 13.27 11.39
N LEU A 216 -0.10 13.71 10.35
CA LEU A 216 -0.36 15.13 10.08
C LEU A 216 -1.20 15.79 11.18
N ALA A 217 -2.10 15.03 11.82
CA ALA A 217 -2.89 15.50 12.95
C ALA A 217 -2.10 15.53 14.28
N GLY A 218 -0.83 15.08 14.27
CA GLY A 218 0.04 15.11 15.46
C GLY A 218 -0.21 13.98 16.44
N CYS A 219 -0.75 12.83 15.98
CA CYS A 219 -0.80 11.61 16.80
C CYS A 219 0.58 11.01 16.99
N GLY A 220 0.81 10.33 18.12
CA GLY A 220 1.91 9.39 18.27
C GLY A 220 1.73 8.18 17.35
N TRP A 221 2.85 7.60 16.90
CA TRP A 221 2.85 6.43 15.99
C TRP A 221 4.13 5.61 16.13
N ASP A 222 4.07 4.35 15.69
CA ASP A 222 5.22 3.46 15.57
C ASP A 222 5.44 3.06 14.12
N LEU A 223 6.71 2.79 13.75
CA LEU A 223 7.11 2.31 12.44
C LEU A 223 8.12 1.17 12.59
N GLY A 224 7.95 0.10 11.80
CA GLY A 224 8.84 -1.04 11.88
C GLY A 224 8.86 -1.70 13.25
N ARG A 225 9.96 -2.40 13.56
CA ARG A 225 10.14 -3.14 14.82
C ARG A 225 10.58 -2.24 16.00
N MET A 226 11.24 -1.13 15.71
CA MET A 226 11.88 -0.26 16.71
C MET A 226 11.02 0.94 17.15
N GLY A 227 9.83 1.09 16.57
CA GLY A 227 8.93 2.20 16.91
C GLY A 227 9.37 3.56 16.34
N GLN A 228 8.86 4.66 16.92
CA GLN A 228 9.06 6.03 16.44
C GLN A 228 10.50 6.53 16.60
N GLU A 229 11.24 5.96 17.54
CA GLU A 229 12.59 6.43 17.89
C GLU A 229 13.65 5.99 16.87
N ASP A 230 13.33 5.02 16.01
CA ASP A 230 14.25 4.55 14.99
C ASP A 230 14.36 5.58 13.86
N LYS A 231 15.33 6.46 13.98
CA LYS A 231 15.75 7.43 12.95
C LYS A 231 16.91 6.91 12.09
N SER A 232 17.25 5.63 12.22
CA SER A 232 18.31 5.03 11.39
C SER A 232 17.94 5.14 9.90
N ALA A 233 18.95 5.26 9.05
CA ALA A 233 18.76 5.29 7.60
C ALA A 233 18.15 3.97 7.07
N GLU A 234 18.37 2.86 7.79
CA GLU A 234 17.81 1.56 7.49
C GLU A 234 16.61 1.27 8.41
N CYS A 235 15.42 1.20 7.85
CA CYS A 235 14.22 0.82 8.60
C CYS A 235 14.26 -0.67 8.98
N ALA A 236 13.96 -0.95 10.25
CA ALA A 236 13.62 -2.31 10.68
C ALA A 236 12.21 -2.72 10.20
N CYS A 237 11.82 -2.29 9.02
CA CYS A 237 10.54 -2.53 8.36
C CYS A 237 10.57 -3.83 7.55
N GLN A 238 9.40 -4.39 7.29
CA GLN A 238 9.26 -5.50 6.36
C GLN A 238 9.49 -5.01 4.90
N PRO A 239 10.02 -5.87 4.01
CA PRO A 239 10.37 -5.46 2.67
C PRO A 239 9.14 -5.04 1.85
N LEU A 240 9.38 -4.16 0.90
CA LEU A 240 8.40 -3.75 -0.11
C LEU A 240 8.35 -4.77 -1.26
N THR A 241 7.26 -4.82 -2.00
CA THR A 241 7.11 -5.68 -3.18
C THR A 241 6.40 -4.94 -4.30
N MET A 242 6.94 -5.01 -5.52
CA MET A 242 6.24 -4.57 -6.71
C MET A 242 5.68 -5.78 -7.45
N ASN A 243 4.39 -5.77 -7.74
CA ASN A 243 3.73 -6.79 -8.55
C ASN A 243 3.72 -6.40 -10.03
N ALA A 244 3.53 -7.39 -10.90
CA ALA A 244 3.36 -7.16 -12.33
C ALA A 244 2.35 -8.13 -12.94
N LEU A 245 1.50 -7.64 -13.83
CA LEU A 245 0.71 -8.48 -14.71
C LEU A 245 1.54 -8.87 -15.94
N ALA A 246 1.43 -10.10 -16.34
CA ALA A 246 2.07 -10.62 -17.53
C ALA A 246 1.12 -11.51 -18.33
N VAL A 247 1.35 -11.58 -19.62
CA VAL A 247 0.72 -12.57 -20.50
C VAL A 247 1.71 -13.69 -20.79
N VAL A 248 1.23 -14.91 -20.84
CA VAL A 248 1.97 -16.11 -21.24
C VAL A 248 1.34 -16.70 -22.51
N ARG A 249 2.05 -17.55 -23.24
CA ARG A 249 1.53 -18.15 -24.46
C ARG A 249 0.39 -19.14 -24.18
N ASP A 250 0.59 -19.98 -23.19
CA ASP A 250 -0.35 -21.03 -22.78
C ASP A 250 -0.17 -21.33 -21.30
N VAL A 251 -1.10 -20.85 -20.48
CA VAL A 251 -1.08 -21.02 -19.04
C VAL A 251 -1.22 -22.48 -18.61
N THR A 252 -1.82 -23.34 -19.45
CA THR A 252 -2.03 -24.75 -19.13
C THR A 252 -0.70 -25.52 -19.03
N GLN A 253 0.32 -25.07 -19.76
CA GLN A 253 1.66 -25.66 -19.70
C GLN A 253 2.48 -25.18 -18.49
N MET A 254 1.98 -24.19 -17.77
CA MET A 254 2.69 -23.56 -16.64
C MET A 254 2.25 -24.08 -15.27
N GLY A 255 1.34 -25.05 -15.19
CA GLY A 255 0.71 -25.49 -13.93
C GLY A 255 1.69 -25.80 -12.80
N LYS A 256 2.84 -26.42 -13.11
CA LYS A 256 3.88 -26.74 -12.09
C LYS A 256 4.61 -25.52 -11.52
N TYR A 257 4.40 -24.31 -12.06
CA TYR A 257 5.02 -23.05 -11.61
C TYR A 257 4.01 -22.09 -11.00
N ILE A 258 2.71 -22.40 -11.10
CA ILE A 258 1.63 -21.53 -10.62
C ILE A 258 1.16 -22.02 -9.26
N SER A 259 1.30 -21.17 -8.24
CA SER A 259 0.97 -21.53 -6.85
C SER A 259 -0.54 -21.72 -6.63
N PHE A 260 -1.37 -21.02 -7.40
CA PHE A 260 -2.83 -21.13 -7.36
C PHE A 260 -3.36 -21.20 -8.77
N TYR A 261 -3.62 -22.41 -9.23
CA TYR A 261 -4.01 -22.69 -10.61
C TYR A 261 -5.43 -23.24 -10.71
N GLN A 262 -6.24 -22.69 -11.60
CA GLN A 262 -7.59 -23.14 -11.94
C GLN A 262 -8.52 -23.36 -10.75
N GLY A 263 -8.40 -22.53 -9.71
CA GLY A 263 -9.27 -22.63 -8.53
C GLY A 263 -8.84 -23.68 -7.50
N ASP A 264 -7.76 -24.42 -7.73
CA ASP A 264 -7.12 -25.19 -6.67
C ASP A 264 -6.45 -24.21 -5.69
N LEU A 265 -7.03 -24.12 -4.51
CA LEU A 265 -6.62 -23.17 -3.46
C LEU A 265 -5.55 -23.71 -2.52
N LYS A 266 -5.04 -24.90 -2.79
CA LYS A 266 -3.90 -25.41 -2.06
C LYS A 266 -2.67 -24.61 -2.46
N TRP A 267 -1.97 -24.09 -1.46
CA TRP A 267 -0.65 -23.52 -1.67
C TRP A 267 0.29 -24.62 -2.16
N HIS A 268 0.61 -24.60 -3.43
CA HIS A 268 1.58 -25.51 -4.01
C HIS A 268 2.99 -24.95 -3.72
N VAL A 269 3.55 -25.31 -2.55
CA VAL A 269 4.91 -24.91 -2.15
C VAL A 269 5.92 -25.33 -3.22
N GLU A 270 5.70 -26.48 -3.85
CA GLU A 270 6.52 -26.98 -4.96
C GLU A 270 6.52 -26.05 -6.16
N ALA A 271 5.39 -25.39 -6.49
CA ALA A 271 5.32 -24.46 -7.60
C ALA A 271 6.23 -23.25 -7.41
N THR A 272 6.29 -22.72 -6.21
CA THR A 272 7.21 -21.63 -5.84
C THR A 272 8.67 -22.06 -5.95
N ALA A 273 9.00 -23.26 -5.46
CA ALA A 273 10.35 -23.80 -5.56
C ALA A 273 10.75 -24.06 -7.01
N ASN A 274 9.85 -24.66 -7.83
CA ASN A 274 10.04 -24.89 -9.25
C ASN A 274 10.26 -23.57 -9.99
N PHE A 275 9.47 -22.54 -9.68
CA PHE A 275 9.61 -21.25 -10.33
C PHE A 275 10.92 -20.54 -9.94
N LYS A 276 11.32 -20.59 -8.67
CA LYS A 276 12.62 -20.08 -8.23
C LYS A 276 13.77 -20.77 -8.96
N ALA A 277 13.72 -22.11 -9.09
CA ALA A 277 14.72 -22.88 -9.82
C ALA A 277 14.82 -22.49 -11.30
N GLU A 278 13.70 -22.18 -11.96
CA GLU A 278 13.70 -21.69 -13.35
C GLU A 278 14.34 -20.29 -13.46
N ILE A 279 14.05 -19.38 -12.53
CA ILE A 279 14.69 -18.07 -12.49
C ILE A 279 16.19 -18.21 -12.32
N GLN A 280 16.63 -19.10 -11.43
CA GLN A 280 18.05 -19.38 -11.20
C GLN A 280 18.70 -20.06 -12.42
N ARG A 281 18.00 -20.98 -13.10
CA ARG A 281 18.45 -21.60 -14.35
C ARG A 281 18.62 -20.56 -15.46
N ALA A 282 17.80 -19.49 -15.44
CA ALA A 282 17.95 -18.36 -16.35
C ALA A 282 19.11 -17.41 -15.97
N GLY A 283 19.88 -17.71 -14.91
CA GLY A 283 21.04 -16.94 -14.48
C GLY A 283 20.71 -15.74 -13.61
N VAL A 284 19.50 -15.69 -13.00
CA VAL A 284 19.09 -14.60 -12.10
C VAL A 284 18.79 -15.20 -10.72
N ASP A 285 19.24 -14.53 -9.66
CA ASP A 285 18.89 -14.88 -8.29
C ASP A 285 17.88 -13.84 -7.75
N PRO A 286 16.57 -14.22 -7.58
CA PRO A 286 15.54 -13.26 -7.22
C PRO A 286 15.74 -12.74 -5.79
N SER A 287 15.44 -11.45 -5.57
CA SER A 287 15.50 -10.83 -4.23
C SER A 287 14.43 -11.41 -3.27
N TYR A 288 13.35 -11.94 -3.80
CA TYR A 288 12.31 -12.62 -3.02
C TYR A 288 12.57 -14.14 -2.99
N GLY A 289 12.65 -14.69 -1.78
CA GLY A 289 12.92 -16.11 -1.56
C GLY A 289 11.83 -17.08 -2.05
N MET A 290 10.60 -16.58 -2.23
CA MET A 290 9.42 -17.34 -2.69
C MET A 290 8.72 -16.66 -3.87
N PRO A 291 9.40 -16.49 -5.02
CA PRO A 291 8.75 -15.90 -6.18
C PRO A 291 7.51 -16.70 -6.57
N THR A 292 6.40 -16.01 -6.83
CA THR A 292 5.09 -16.63 -6.97
C THR A 292 4.40 -16.17 -8.24
N ILE A 293 3.72 -17.08 -8.91
CA ILE A 293 2.80 -16.81 -10.02
C ILE A 293 1.39 -17.13 -9.58
N PHE A 294 0.47 -16.20 -9.85
CA PHE A 294 -0.98 -16.38 -9.64
C PHE A 294 -1.68 -16.36 -10.99
N HIS A 295 -2.57 -17.32 -11.24
CA HIS A 295 -3.39 -17.32 -12.45
C HIS A 295 -4.59 -16.39 -12.29
N VAL A 296 -4.60 -15.29 -13.04
CA VAL A 296 -5.67 -14.28 -12.98
C VAL A 296 -6.85 -14.70 -13.85
N ARG A 297 -6.64 -14.83 -15.16
CA ARG A 297 -7.61 -15.37 -16.12
C ARG A 297 -6.93 -15.69 -17.44
N ASP A 298 -7.50 -16.53 -18.26
CA ASP A 298 -7.01 -16.90 -19.58
C ASP A 298 -5.50 -17.14 -19.57
N ASN A 299 -4.73 -16.39 -20.34
CA ASN A 299 -3.27 -16.42 -20.35
C ASN A 299 -2.65 -15.25 -19.55
N ILE A 300 -3.42 -14.60 -18.67
CA ILE A 300 -2.93 -13.53 -17.80
C ILE A 300 -2.56 -14.09 -16.43
N VAL A 301 -1.36 -13.77 -16.01
CA VAL A 301 -0.82 -14.13 -14.69
C VAL A 301 -0.32 -12.89 -13.96
N LEU A 302 -0.36 -12.96 -12.63
CA LEU A 302 0.34 -12.02 -11.77
C LEU A 302 1.69 -12.61 -11.37
N LEU A 303 2.72 -11.78 -11.40
CA LEU A 303 4.08 -12.08 -10.98
C LEU A 303 4.41 -11.31 -9.69
N MET A 304 4.79 -12.04 -8.63
CA MET A 304 5.35 -11.51 -7.40
C MET A 304 6.80 -12.01 -7.29
N LEU A 305 7.78 -11.18 -7.65
CA LEU A 305 9.15 -11.61 -7.92
C LEU A 305 10.21 -11.03 -6.99
N ASN A 306 9.92 -9.90 -6.33
CA ASN A 306 10.95 -9.09 -5.68
C ASN A 306 10.61 -8.69 -4.25
N HIS A 307 11.67 -8.38 -3.49
CA HIS A 307 11.64 -7.70 -2.21
C HIS A 307 12.67 -6.56 -2.19
N GLU A 308 12.24 -5.39 -1.75
CA GLU A 308 13.08 -4.24 -1.49
C GLU A 308 13.25 -4.10 0.02
N TYR A 309 14.46 -4.34 0.52
CA TYR A 309 14.79 -4.40 1.95
C TYR A 309 15.31 -3.06 2.47
N GLY A 310 15.14 -2.80 3.78
CA GLY A 310 15.70 -1.63 4.47
C GLY A 310 15.08 -0.29 4.08
N VAL A 311 13.93 -0.29 3.41
CA VAL A 311 13.30 0.93 2.87
C VAL A 311 12.32 1.51 3.86
N ARG A 312 12.49 2.81 4.18
CA ARG A 312 11.51 3.58 4.95
C ARG A 312 10.34 4.01 4.05
N PRO A 313 9.10 3.65 4.37
CA PRO A 313 7.94 4.03 3.55
C PRO A 313 7.55 5.51 3.68
N ASP A 314 8.11 6.22 4.65
CA ASP A 314 7.93 7.66 4.87
C ASP A 314 9.04 8.53 4.25
N ASP A 315 9.97 7.91 3.50
CA ASP A 315 11.04 8.58 2.75
C ASP A 315 10.75 8.47 1.24
N ALA A 316 10.49 9.61 0.60
CA ALA A 316 10.11 9.66 -0.81
C ALA A 316 11.23 9.22 -1.77
N ASP A 317 12.50 9.56 -1.46
CA ASP A 317 13.66 9.18 -2.28
C ASP A 317 13.95 7.68 -2.14
N ALA A 318 13.90 7.14 -0.91
CA ALA A 318 14.04 5.71 -0.66
C ALA A 318 12.95 4.91 -1.39
N MET A 319 11.68 5.35 -1.32
CA MET A 319 10.55 4.75 -2.02
C MET A 319 10.71 4.81 -3.54
N THR A 320 11.17 5.93 -4.08
CA THR A 320 11.43 6.10 -5.52
C THR A 320 12.51 5.13 -5.98
N ASN A 321 13.63 5.08 -5.27
CA ASN A 321 14.75 4.19 -5.59
C ASN A 321 14.34 2.71 -5.52
N ALA A 322 13.59 2.31 -4.50
CA ALA A 322 13.04 0.96 -4.37
C ALA A 322 12.11 0.61 -5.54
N THR A 323 11.21 1.52 -5.91
CA THR A 323 10.30 1.35 -7.05
C THR A 323 11.06 1.11 -8.37
N VAL A 324 12.12 1.89 -8.62
CA VAL A 324 12.95 1.75 -9.84
C VAL A 324 13.70 0.41 -9.83
N ARG A 325 14.30 0.02 -8.70
CA ARG A 325 15.01 -1.27 -8.59
C ARG A 325 14.08 -2.45 -8.76
N ALA A 326 12.92 -2.46 -8.07
CA ALA A 326 11.94 -3.52 -8.16
C ALA A 326 11.42 -3.73 -9.59
N ARG A 327 11.11 -2.62 -10.30
CA ARG A 327 10.71 -2.69 -11.72
C ARG A 327 11.82 -3.24 -12.60
N LYS A 328 13.06 -2.82 -12.38
CA LYS A 328 14.23 -3.33 -13.11
C LYS A 328 14.41 -4.84 -12.90
N GLU A 329 14.24 -5.32 -11.67
CA GLU A 329 14.34 -6.75 -11.35
C GLU A 329 13.27 -7.58 -12.06
N ILE A 330 12.00 -7.13 -12.07
CA ILE A 330 10.90 -7.79 -12.80
C ILE A 330 11.28 -7.98 -14.28
N PHE A 331 11.76 -6.92 -14.95
CA PHE A 331 12.15 -7.02 -16.36
C PHE A 331 13.42 -7.84 -16.57
N THR A 332 14.35 -7.84 -15.63
CA THR A 332 15.55 -8.69 -15.69
C THR A 332 15.17 -10.16 -15.64
N ILE A 333 14.32 -10.54 -14.67
CA ILE A 333 13.85 -11.93 -14.50
C ILE A 333 13.03 -12.37 -15.73
N THR A 334 12.04 -11.59 -16.15
CA THR A 334 11.16 -11.97 -17.27
C THR A 334 11.89 -12.07 -18.60
N ARG A 335 12.86 -11.19 -18.86
CA ARG A 335 13.72 -11.29 -20.06
C ARG A 335 14.65 -12.51 -20.02
N ALA A 336 15.18 -12.86 -18.84
CA ALA A 336 16.02 -14.04 -18.67
C ALA A 336 15.21 -15.33 -18.87
N LEU A 337 14.01 -15.43 -18.29
CA LEU A 337 13.10 -16.56 -18.50
C LEU A 337 12.74 -16.73 -19.98
N ARG A 338 12.39 -15.67 -20.69
CA ARG A 338 12.10 -15.74 -22.14
C ARG A 338 13.25 -16.32 -22.95
N LYS A 339 14.50 -16.05 -22.60
CA LYS A 339 15.67 -16.61 -23.28
C LYS A 339 15.80 -18.13 -23.09
N LEU A 340 15.17 -18.70 -22.08
CA LEU A 340 15.12 -20.15 -21.88
C LEU A 340 14.21 -20.86 -22.90
N GLY A 341 13.26 -20.11 -23.50
CA GLY A 341 12.27 -20.68 -24.41
C GLY A 341 11.26 -21.61 -23.73
N GLY A 342 10.63 -22.48 -24.50
CA GLY A 342 9.65 -23.45 -24.00
C GLY A 342 8.41 -22.76 -23.41
N VAL A 343 8.02 -23.10 -22.18
CA VAL A 343 6.84 -22.52 -21.52
C VAL A 343 6.97 -21.02 -21.27
N TRP A 344 8.19 -20.47 -21.27
CA TRP A 344 8.48 -19.05 -21.09
C TRP A 344 8.44 -18.26 -22.40
N ASP A 345 8.30 -18.94 -23.54
CA ASP A 345 8.14 -18.29 -24.83
C ASP A 345 6.88 -17.43 -24.83
N GLY A 346 7.01 -16.16 -25.20
CA GLY A 346 5.88 -15.24 -25.20
C GLY A 346 5.53 -14.65 -23.82
N LEU A 347 6.25 -14.99 -22.74
CA LEU A 347 6.10 -14.30 -21.45
C LEU A 347 6.37 -12.80 -21.64
N GLN A 348 5.36 -11.97 -21.40
CA GLN A 348 5.49 -10.53 -21.57
C GLN A 348 4.79 -9.79 -20.40
N VAL A 349 5.53 -8.90 -19.76
CA VAL A 349 4.95 -7.97 -18.77
C VAL A 349 4.03 -6.99 -19.53
N VAL A 350 2.78 -6.90 -19.09
CA VAL A 350 1.78 -5.98 -19.66
C VAL A 350 1.57 -4.76 -18.79
N ALA A 351 1.74 -4.91 -17.46
CA ALA A 351 1.71 -3.79 -16.51
C ALA A 351 2.57 -4.09 -15.30
N THR A 352 3.25 -3.08 -14.77
CA THR A 352 3.78 -3.09 -13.39
C THR A 352 2.87 -2.27 -12.50
N ALA A 353 2.80 -2.60 -11.21
CA ALA A 353 2.06 -1.79 -10.26
C ALA A 353 2.50 -0.33 -10.30
N GLU A 354 1.56 0.60 -10.21
CA GLU A 354 1.83 2.03 -10.06
C GLU A 354 2.34 2.32 -8.64
N GLN A 355 1.77 1.62 -7.66
CA GLN A 355 2.14 1.72 -6.25
C GLN A 355 2.90 0.47 -5.83
N ILE A 356 4.15 0.64 -5.35
CA ILE A 356 4.87 -0.46 -4.69
C ILE A 356 4.16 -0.85 -3.40
N GLY A 357 4.01 -2.14 -3.15
CA GLY A 357 3.30 -2.67 -1.98
C GLY A 357 4.11 -2.46 -0.70
N VAL A 358 3.55 -1.69 0.22
CA VAL A 358 4.10 -1.42 1.55
C VAL A 358 3.47 -2.39 2.56
N ARG A 359 4.30 -3.16 3.27
CA ARG A 359 3.85 -4.05 4.35
C ARG A 359 3.77 -3.33 5.69
N ASP A 360 4.72 -2.43 5.95
CA ASP A 360 4.92 -1.72 7.22
C ASP A 360 4.80 -0.21 7.01
N GLY A 361 3.64 0.38 7.39
CA GLY A 361 3.42 1.81 7.49
C GLY A 361 3.41 2.26 8.95
N ARG A 362 3.14 3.55 9.20
CA ARG A 362 2.92 4.07 10.56
C ARG A 362 1.70 3.41 11.16
N ARG A 363 1.83 2.93 12.39
CA ARG A 363 0.74 2.45 13.24
C ARG A 363 0.42 3.55 14.24
N ILE A 364 -0.72 4.20 14.05
CA ILE A 364 -1.14 5.34 14.88
C ILE A 364 -1.55 4.84 16.27
N HIS A 365 -1.15 5.54 17.32
CA HIS A 365 -1.51 5.17 18.68
C HIS A 365 -3.01 5.30 18.90
N GLY A 366 -3.65 4.19 19.17
CA GLY A 366 -5.08 4.06 19.48
C GLY A 366 -5.34 3.99 20.99
N ARG A 367 -6.63 4.01 21.35
CA ARG A 367 -7.10 3.82 22.73
C ARG A 367 -6.88 2.40 23.25
N TYR A 368 -6.60 1.47 22.36
CA TYR A 368 -6.12 0.11 22.64
C TYR A 368 -4.97 -0.22 21.67
N VAL A 369 -3.95 -0.91 22.16
CA VAL A 369 -2.86 -1.43 21.33
C VAL A 369 -3.06 -2.94 21.19
N VAL A 370 -3.28 -3.45 19.98
CA VAL A 370 -3.32 -4.88 19.72
C VAL A 370 -1.90 -5.44 19.91
N LYS A 371 -1.72 -6.40 20.81
CA LYS A 371 -0.40 -6.89 21.23
C LYS A 371 -0.18 -8.35 20.83
N THR A 372 1.08 -8.74 20.81
CA THR A 372 1.50 -10.14 20.60
C THR A 372 0.80 -11.10 21.57
N GLU A 373 0.52 -10.67 22.80
CA GLU A 373 -0.20 -11.46 23.80
C GLU A 373 -1.64 -11.79 23.37
N ASP A 374 -2.31 -10.86 22.68
CA ASP A 374 -3.67 -11.07 22.16
C ASP A 374 -3.72 -12.25 21.19
N LEU A 375 -2.69 -12.39 20.33
CA LEU A 375 -2.55 -13.48 19.36
C LEU A 375 -2.24 -14.83 20.01
N THR A 376 -1.48 -14.81 21.09
CA THR A 376 -1.05 -16.05 21.76
C THR A 376 -2.15 -16.60 22.68
N GLN A 377 -2.92 -15.71 23.31
CA GLN A 377 -4.00 -16.03 24.23
C GLN A 377 -5.36 -16.17 23.56
N GLY A 378 -5.53 -15.64 22.34
CA GLY A 378 -6.80 -15.60 21.64
C GLY A 378 -7.77 -14.61 22.29
N ALA A 379 -7.31 -13.39 22.49
CA ALA A 379 -8.06 -12.32 23.18
C ALA A 379 -9.45 -12.12 22.59
N ARG A 380 -10.45 -11.94 23.48
CA ARG A 380 -11.85 -11.65 23.14
C ARG A 380 -12.25 -10.32 23.73
N HIS A 381 -12.95 -9.52 22.95
CA HIS A 381 -13.37 -8.18 23.35
C HIS A 381 -14.88 -7.98 23.15
N PRO A 382 -15.57 -7.27 24.06
CA PRO A 382 -16.99 -6.98 23.91
C PRO A 382 -17.27 -6.03 22.73
N ASP A 383 -16.27 -5.23 22.34
CA ASP A 383 -16.30 -4.30 21.22
C ASP A 383 -15.49 -4.81 20.00
N ALA A 384 -15.54 -6.14 19.78
CA ALA A 384 -14.82 -6.79 18.66
C ALA A 384 -15.39 -6.41 17.30
N VAL A 385 -14.57 -5.76 16.46
CA VAL A 385 -14.92 -5.36 15.09
C VAL A 385 -14.55 -6.41 14.05
N ALA A 386 -13.53 -7.20 14.33
CA ALA A 386 -13.07 -8.28 13.45
C ALA A 386 -12.44 -9.40 14.28
N ARG A 387 -12.61 -10.65 13.83
CA ARG A 387 -11.87 -11.80 14.32
C ARG A 387 -10.79 -12.17 13.33
N VAL A 388 -9.54 -12.07 13.74
CA VAL A 388 -8.37 -12.41 12.92
C VAL A 388 -8.12 -13.91 13.03
N THR A 389 -8.06 -14.60 11.89
CA THR A 389 -7.73 -16.02 11.79
C THR A 389 -6.38 -16.23 11.07
N PHE A 390 -5.83 -15.18 10.49
CA PHE A 390 -4.54 -15.20 9.82
C PHE A 390 -3.38 -15.13 10.83
N GLY A 391 -2.44 -16.06 10.71
CA GLY A 391 -1.25 -16.12 11.56
C GLY A 391 -0.27 -14.98 11.32
N VAL A 392 0.85 -15.01 12.05
CA VAL A 392 1.90 -14.00 11.90
C VAL A 392 2.70 -14.26 10.62
N ASP A 393 2.79 -13.22 9.77
CA ASP A 393 3.52 -13.22 8.51
C ASP A 393 4.54 -12.07 8.49
N ILE A 394 5.74 -12.35 9.00
CA ILE A 394 6.86 -11.42 9.02
C ILE A 394 7.87 -11.88 7.97
N HIS A 395 8.10 -11.04 6.97
CA HIS A 395 9.17 -11.22 6.00
C HIS A 395 10.50 -10.77 6.60
N ALA A 396 11.58 -11.53 6.33
CA ALA A 396 12.90 -11.24 6.86
C ALA A 396 13.42 -9.86 6.37
N LYS A 397 14.33 -9.27 7.17
CA LYS A 397 14.88 -7.93 6.91
C LYS A 397 15.91 -7.89 5.79
N SER A 398 16.49 -9.02 5.42
CA SER A 398 17.51 -9.15 4.39
C SER A 398 17.23 -10.35 3.48
N LYS A 399 17.82 -10.30 2.28
CA LYS A 399 17.76 -11.44 1.36
C LYS A 399 18.37 -12.70 1.98
N ALA A 400 19.51 -12.60 2.64
CA ALA A 400 20.21 -13.74 3.25
C ALA A 400 19.36 -14.43 4.33
N ASP A 401 18.62 -13.66 5.13
CA ASP A 401 17.71 -14.20 6.14
C ASP A 401 16.42 -14.72 5.50
N ASN A 402 15.94 -14.07 4.45
CA ASN A 402 14.76 -14.50 3.71
C ASN A 402 14.99 -15.82 2.96
N ASP A 403 16.21 -16.09 2.49
CA ASP A 403 16.57 -17.37 1.87
C ASP A 403 16.61 -18.53 2.88
N LYS A 404 16.84 -18.23 4.17
CA LYS A 404 16.86 -19.22 5.26
C LYS A 404 15.48 -19.46 5.87
N LEU A 405 14.70 -18.39 6.02
CA LEU A 405 13.40 -18.39 6.69
C LEU A 405 12.40 -17.62 5.84
N THR A 406 11.55 -18.33 5.16
CA THR A 406 10.55 -17.71 4.25
C THR A 406 9.55 -16.86 5.01
N ILE A 407 9.19 -17.26 6.23
CA ILE A 407 8.26 -16.54 7.12
C ILE A 407 8.80 -16.59 8.54
N GLU A 408 9.02 -15.42 9.14
CA GLU A 408 9.32 -15.28 10.55
C GLU A 408 8.02 -15.14 11.34
N ARG A 409 7.86 -15.90 12.42
CA ARG A 409 6.67 -15.83 13.29
C ARG A 409 6.82 -14.90 14.49
N GLY A 410 7.83 -14.05 14.51
CA GLY A 410 8.03 -13.07 15.59
C GLY A 410 8.15 -13.67 17.00
N GLY A 411 8.62 -14.91 17.11
CA GLY A 411 8.70 -15.65 18.37
C GLY A 411 7.36 -16.28 18.83
N VAL A 412 6.28 -16.14 18.05
CA VAL A 412 4.98 -16.73 18.37
C VAL A 412 5.01 -18.23 18.13
N LYS A 413 5.07 -19.01 19.21
CA LYS A 413 5.06 -20.48 19.15
C LYS A 413 3.68 -21.05 18.85
N LYS A 414 2.63 -20.39 19.34
CA LYS A 414 1.23 -20.78 19.16
C LYS A 414 0.42 -19.56 18.80
N PHE A 415 -0.21 -19.60 17.65
CA PHE A 415 -1.22 -18.62 17.23
C PHE A 415 -2.61 -19.11 17.63
N THR A 416 -3.42 -18.22 18.17
CA THR A 416 -4.84 -18.46 18.48
C THR A 416 -5.64 -17.32 17.85
N PRO A 417 -6.73 -17.58 17.10
CA PRO A 417 -7.57 -16.52 16.55
C PRO A 417 -8.00 -15.53 17.63
N TYR A 418 -7.90 -14.24 17.36
CA TYR A 418 -8.12 -13.16 18.31
C TYR A 418 -8.99 -12.05 17.72
N ASP A 419 -9.53 -11.20 18.59
CA ASP A 419 -10.39 -10.10 18.18
C ASP A 419 -9.61 -8.77 18.11
N ILE A 420 -9.96 -7.92 17.14
CA ILE A 420 -9.57 -6.52 17.11
C ILE A 420 -10.72 -5.70 17.73
N PRO A 421 -10.49 -4.96 18.82
CA PRO A 421 -11.53 -4.13 19.42
C PRO A 421 -11.68 -2.79 18.71
N LEU A 422 -12.87 -2.17 18.74
CA LEU A 422 -13.14 -0.84 18.18
C LEU A 422 -12.16 0.22 18.71
N ARG A 423 -11.78 0.11 19.98
CA ARG A 423 -10.84 1.02 20.65
C ARG A 423 -9.45 1.06 19.99
N ALA A 424 -9.04 0.02 19.26
CA ALA A 424 -7.80 0.02 18.49
C ALA A 424 -7.90 0.87 17.21
N LEU A 425 -9.12 1.18 16.78
CA LEU A 425 -9.42 1.99 15.61
C LEU A 425 -9.67 3.46 15.95
N ILE A 426 -9.63 3.86 17.21
CA ILE A 426 -9.91 5.23 17.66
C ILE A 426 -8.61 5.86 18.14
N ALA A 427 -8.23 7.00 17.55
CA ALA A 427 -7.00 7.71 17.94
C ALA A 427 -6.99 8.08 19.43
N LYS A 428 -5.83 7.89 20.08
CA LYS A 428 -5.65 8.23 21.50
C LYS A 428 -5.45 9.72 21.71
N ASP A 429 -4.69 10.36 20.83
CA ASP A 429 -4.17 11.71 21.03
C ASP A 429 -5.05 12.80 20.41
N VAL A 430 -5.93 12.42 19.48
CA VAL A 430 -6.76 13.32 18.67
C VAL A 430 -8.20 12.83 18.69
N ASP A 431 -9.11 13.74 19.04
CA ASP A 431 -10.56 13.46 19.02
C ASP A 431 -11.13 13.69 17.61
N GLY A 432 -12.23 12.99 17.26
CA GLY A 432 -12.80 13.02 15.92
C GLY A 432 -12.00 12.22 14.86
N LEU A 433 -10.94 11.50 15.25
CA LEU A 433 -10.12 10.70 14.33
C LEU A 433 -10.23 9.21 14.64
N MET A 434 -10.53 8.44 13.59
CA MET A 434 -10.47 6.98 13.57
C MET A 434 -9.43 6.49 12.55
N MET A 435 -9.04 5.22 12.65
CA MET A 435 -8.14 4.54 11.72
C MET A 435 -8.74 3.20 11.31
N ALA A 436 -8.40 2.71 10.09
CA ALA A 436 -8.70 1.33 9.70
C ALA A 436 -7.66 0.76 8.74
N GLY A 437 -7.46 -0.55 8.79
CA GLY A 437 -6.46 -1.26 7.99
C GLY A 437 -5.08 -1.29 8.65
N ARG A 438 -4.01 -1.13 7.86
CA ARG A 438 -2.62 -1.28 8.35
C ARG A 438 -2.21 -0.26 9.40
N CYS A 439 -2.80 0.93 9.41
CA CYS A 439 -2.42 2.04 10.29
C CYS A 439 -3.08 2.03 11.67
N ILE A 440 -3.88 1.00 12.01
CA ILE A 440 -4.44 0.88 13.36
C ILE A 440 -3.36 0.62 14.41
N SER A 441 -3.75 0.80 15.67
CA SER A 441 -2.85 0.63 16.82
C SER A 441 -2.55 -0.83 17.11
N GLY A 442 -1.27 -1.19 17.03
CA GLY A 442 -0.78 -2.53 17.35
C GLY A 442 0.73 -2.61 17.40
N ASP A 443 1.27 -3.62 18.09
CA ASP A 443 2.71 -3.90 18.04
C ASP A 443 3.12 -4.48 16.67
N PHE A 444 4.42 -4.59 16.44
CA PHE A 444 4.96 -5.06 15.15
C PHE A 444 4.52 -6.48 14.79
N VAL A 445 4.46 -7.38 15.76
CA VAL A 445 4.10 -8.79 15.54
C VAL A 445 2.60 -8.94 15.30
N ALA A 446 1.77 -8.27 16.09
CA ALA A 446 0.33 -8.23 15.90
C ALA A 446 -0.03 -7.60 14.53
N HIS A 447 0.66 -6.51 14.16
CA HIS A 447 0.52 -5.87 12.86
C HIS A 447 0.77 -6.86 11.71
N ALA A 448 1.81 -7.69 11.80
CA ALA A 448 2.11 -8.70 10.78
C ALA A 448 1.02 -9.78 10.62
N SER A 449 0.09 -9.88 11.56
CA SER A 449 -1.09 -10.75 11.50
C SER A 449 -2.31 -9.99 10.97
N TYR A 450 -2.71 -8.87 11.60
CA TYR A 450 -3.98 -8.22 11.25
C TYR A 450 -3.94 -7.37 9.95
N ARG A 451 -2.76 -7.05 9.42
CA ARG A 451 -2.60 -6.14 8.26
C ARG A 451 -3.16 -6.66 6.93
N VAL A 452 -3.58 -7.92 6.86
CA VAL A 452 -4.11 -8.50 5.63
C VAL A 452 -5.45 -7.88 5.24
N THR A 453 -5.72 -7.85 3.94
CA THR A 453 -6.80 -7.02 3.38
C THR A 453 -8.20 -7.45 3.79
N GLY A 454 -8.43 -8.74 4.08
CA GLY A 454 -9.71 -9.22 4.60
C GLY A 454 -10.06 -8.58 5.95
N ASN A 455 -9.09 -8.50 6.86
CA ASN A 455 -9.28 -7.81 8.13
C ASN A 455 -9.42 -6.29 7.94
N ALA A 456 -8.68 -5.72 6.98
CA ALA A 456 -8.78 -4.30 6.67
C ALA A 456 -10.19 -3.88 6.24
N VAL A 457 -10.88 -4.72 5.44
CA VAL A 457 -12.28 -4.49 5.02
C VAL A 457 -13.21 -4.48 6.22
N ALA A 458 -13.15 -5.49 7.09
CA ALA A 458 -14.00 -5.57 8.27
C ALA A 458 -13.76 -4.40 9.25
N MET A 459 -12.48 -4.01 9.45
CA MET A 459 -12.13 -2.83 10.23
C MET A 459 -12.69 -1.54 9.61
N GLY A 460 -12.59 -1.42 8.27
CA GLY A 460 -13.13 -0.28 7.54
C GLY A 460 -14.64 -0.16 7.69
N GLU A 461 -15.36 -1.26 7.49
CA GLU A 461 -16.82 -1.30 7.63
C GLU A 461 -17.26 -0.85 9.03
N ALA A 462 -16.62 -1.40 10.08
CA ALA A 462 -16.92 -1.04 11.47
C ALA A 462 -16.56 0.43 11.78
N ALA A 463 -15.41 0.92 11.32
CA ALA A 463 -15.00 2.31 11.50
C ALA A 463 -15.96 3.27 10.76
N GLY A 464 -16.41 2.91 9.57
CA GLY A 464 -17.38 3.70 8.79
C GLY A 464 -18.70 3.86 9.53
N VAL A 465 -19.27 2.76 10.05
CA VAL A 465 -20.51 2.81 10.84
C VAL A 465 -20.34 3.61 12.12
N ALA A 466 -19.25 3.37 12.87
CA ALA A 466 -18.99 4.09 14.12
C ALA A 466 -18.80 5.61 13.86
N ALA A 467 -18.10 5.98 12.80
CA ALA A 467 -17.92 7.37 12.38
C ALA A 467 -19.25 8.03 11.99
N ALA A 468 -20.10 7.31 11.24
CA ALA A 468 -21.43 7.82 10.86
C ALA A 468 -22.30 8.07 12.09
N LEU A 469 -22.38 7.11 13.02
CA LEU A 469 -23.16 7.26 14.25
C LEU A 469 -22.62 8.41 15.11
N ALA A 470 -21.29 8.51 15.26
CA ALA A 470 -20.66 9.62 15.98
C ALA A 470 -21.04 10.98 15.39
N ALA A 471 -20.91 11.13 14.05
CA ALA A 471 -21.23 12.39 13.38
C ALA A 471 -22.70 12.76 13.47
N LEU A 472 -23.61 11.80 13.19
CA LEU A 472 -25.06 12.02 13.21
C LEU A 472 -25.62 12.31 14.60
N HIS A 473 -25.05 11.69 15.64
CA HIS A 473 -25.47 11.91 17.02
C HIS A 473 -24.67 13.01 17.73
N LYS A 474 -23.74 13.70 17.00
CA LYS A 474 -22.90 14.78 17.54
C LYS A 474 -22.09 14.36 18.77
N GLN A 475 -21.54 13.17 18.76
CA GLN A 475 -20.69 12.59 19.80
C GLN A 475 -19.31 12.23 19.27
N GLN A 476 -18.37 11.95 20.14
CA GLN A 476 -17.05 11.51 19.74
C GLN A 476 -17.06 10.03 19.36
N PRO A 477 -16.17 9.55 18.44
CA PRO A 477 -16.08 8.14 18.10
C PRO A 477 -15.91 7.19 19.29
N HIS A 478 -15.27 7.64 20.36
CA HIS A 478 -15.06 6.82 21.56
C HIS A 478 -16.25 6.77 22.54
N GLU A 479 -17.27 7.58 22.29
CA GLU A 479 -18.52 7.60 23.04
C GLU A 479 -19.59 6.72 22.38
N VAL A 480 -19.34 6.28 21.14
CA VAL A 480 -20.28 5.41 20.41
C VAL A 480 -20.37 4.04 21.09
N VAL A 481 -21.58 3.61 21.36
CA VAL A 481 -21.84 2.28 21.92
C VAL A 481 -21.69 1.23 20.83
N TRP A 482 -20.84 0.22 21.05
CA TRP A 482 -20.58 -0.81 20.04
C TRP A 482 -21.83 -1.59 19.62
N GLU A 483 -22.76 -1.80 20.53
CA GLU A 483 -24.03 -2.48 20.22
C GLU A 483 -24.84 -1.73 19.14
N ASP A 484 -24.87 -0.40 19.18
CA ASP A 484 -25.52 0.42 18.15
C ASP A 484 -24.83 0.26 16.79
N CYS A 485 -23.50 0.17 16.79
CA CYS A 485 -22.74 -0.15 15.59
C CYS A 485 -23.10 -1.52 15.04
N ARG A 486 -23.19 -2.54 15.89
CA ARG A 486 -23.53 -3.92 15.51
C ARG A 486 -24.92 -4.00 14.87
N VAL A 487 -25.90 -3.34 15.47
CA VAL A 487 -27.26 -3.24 14.94
C VAL A 487 -27.28 -2.53 13.58
N MET A 488 -26.48 -1.48 13.43
CA MET A 488 -26.38 -0.77 12.15
C MET A 488 -25.68 -1.62 11.09
N LEU A 489 -24.58 -2.30 11.43
CA LEU A 489 -23.89 -3.22 10.53
C LEU A 489 -24.84 -4.29 9.96
N GLU A 490 -25.70 -4.87 10.80
CA GLU A 490 -26.73 -5.84 10.34
C GLU A 490 -27.73 -5.24 9.36
N LYS A 491 -28.07 -3.94 9.50
CA LYS A 491 -29.03 -3.24 8.62
C LYS A 491 -28.45 -2.87 7.25
N ILE A 492 -27.16 -2.60 7.16
CA ILE A 492 -26.53 -2.10 5.93
C ILE A 492 -25.98 -3.22 5.03
N VAL A 493 -25.95 -4.46 5.49
CA VAL A 493 -25.56 -5.64 4.69
C VAL A 493 -26.52 -5.83 3.51
N ARG A 494 -25.96 -6.07 2.31
CA ARG A 494 -26.72 -6.29 1.06
C ARG A 494 -26.42 -7.66 0.45
#